data_f825efffa2d6d9068000445d3ee705eb
#
_entry.id   f825efffa2d6d9068000445d3ee705eb
#
_cell.length_a   1.000
_cell.length_b   1.000
_cell.length_c   1.000
_cell.angle_alpha   90.00
_cell.angle_beta   90.00
_cell.angle_gamma   90.00
#
_symmetry.space_group_name_H-M   'P 1'
#
loop_
_entity.id
_entity.type
_entity.pdbx_description
1 polymer ?
#
loop_
_entity_poly.entity_id
_entity_poly.type
_entity_poly.pdbx_seq_one_letter_code
_entity_poly.pdbx_strand_id
1 'polypeptide(L)'
;MQINNNPSFGARRISIEKITKNTIKNRKKTRKPMEASFIKLNTNSFYDKKALKTVSDKWGSFAEDIYIDATNVFEKDTTKGGIYAITTQKKGFTRVEPKKILGLIELSPDMGNNMYIDYLQAKPQIINSPSRNISNIGKALISGIFREFKGSLITVAPVNSKRVLHFYNKNGFKRSPEYRWIYEHQA
;
A
#
# COMPACT_ATOMS: atom_id res chain seq x y z
N MET A 1 31.18 -17.54 -13.51
CA MET A 1 30.08 -16.57 -13.42
C MET A 1 28.80 -17.37 -13.31
N GLN A 2 28.30 -17.64 -12.09
CA GLN A 2 27.04 -18.38 -11.91
C GLN A 2 25.90 -17.37 -12.09
N ILE A 3 25.15 -17.54 -13.16
CA ILE A 3 23.88 -16.84 -13.36
C ILE A 3 22.89 -17.49 -12.39
N ASN A 4 22.61 -16.83 -11.28
CA ASN A 4 21.53 -17.22 -10.38
C ASN A 4 20.19 -17.00 -11.08
N ASN A 5 19.75 -17.97 -11.87
CA ASN A 5 18.40 -18.07 -12.39
C ASN A 5 17.44 -18.50 -11.27
N ASN A 6 17.33 -17.70 -10.20
CA ASN A 6 16.18 -17.85 -9.33
C ASN A 6 14.96 -17.34 -10.10
N PRO A 7 13.95 -18.21 -10.35
CA PRO A 7 12.72 -17.75 -10.98
C PRO A 7 12.17 -16.61 -10.13
N SER A 8 11.88 -15.48 -10.80
CA SER A 8 11.26 -14.31 -10.14
C SER A 8 9.87 -14.73 -9.69
N PHE A 9 9.78 -15.24 -8.46
CA PHE A 9 8.48 -15.52 -7.85
C PHE A 9 7.69 -14.21 -7.78
N GLY A 10 6.38 -14.29 -8.02
CA GLY A 10 5.46 -13.14 -7.92
C GLY A 10 5.43 -12.55 -6.50
N ALA A 11 4.37 -11.83 -6.20
CA ALA A 11 4.19 -11.15 -4.91
C ALA A 11 4.36 -12.08 -3.71
N ARG A 12 4.92 -11.53 -2.63
CA ARG A 12 5.12 -12.20 -1.35
C ARG A 12 4.16 -11.67 -0.30
N ARG A 13 3.44 -12.55 0.39
CA ARG A 13 2.62 -12.14 1.55
C ARG A 13 3.54 -11.85 2.74
N ILE A 14 3.36 -10.67 3.33
CA ILE A 14 4.05 -10.18 4.52
C ILE A 14 3.24 -10.50 5.76
N SER A 15 1.97 -10.07 5.78
CA SER A 15 1.10 -10.22 6.95
C SER A 15 -0.37 -10.36 6.56
N ILE A 16 -1.19 -10.62 7.57
CA ILE A 16 -2.65 -10.55 7.49
C ILE A 16 -3.11 -9.33 8.27
N GLU A 17 -3.86 -8.45 7.61
CA GLU A 17 -4.37 -7.22 8.18
C GLU A 17 -5.88 -7.27 8.37
N LYS A 18 -6.37 -6.55 9.39
CA LYS A 18 -7.82 -6.43 9.64
C LYS A 18 -8.37 -5.20 8.93
N ILE A 19 -9.31 -5.43 8.04
CA ILE A 19 -10.16 -4.39 7.41
C ILE A 19 -11.60 -4.58 7.86
N THR A 20 -12.48 -3.67 7.48
CA THR A 20 -13.88 -3.73 7.91
C THR A 20 -14.79 -3.87 6.69
N LYS A 21 -15.60 -4.93 6.67
CA LYS A 21 -16.70 -5.09 5.72
C LYS A 21 -17.95 -4.42 6.30
N ASN A 22 -18.52 -3.49 5.57
CA ASN A 22 -19.78 -2.83 5.91
C ASN A 22 -20.91 -3.48 5.11
N THR A 23 -22.00 -3.82 5.77
CA THR A 23 -23.20 -4.36 5.11
C THR A 23 -24.40 -3.54 5.58
N ILE A 24 -25.27 -3.17 4.65
CA ILE A 24 -26.51 -2.50 4.96
C ILE A 24 -27.64 -3.52 4.75
N LYS A 25 -28.35 -3.84 5.82
CA LYS A 25 -29.53 -4.71 5.77
C LYS A 25 -30.64 -4.02 6.55
N ASN A 26 -31.82 -3.88 5.96
CA ASN A 26 -32.99 -3.23 6.57
C ASN A 26 -32.67 -1.84 7.16
N ARG A 27 -31.95 -0.99 6.40
CA ARG A 27 -31.47 0.35 6.81
C ARG A 27 -30.49 0.35 8.00
N LYS A 28 -30.13 -0.81 8.56
CA LYS A 28 -29.13 -0.92 9.62
C LYS A 28 -27.76 -1.24 9.02
N LYS A 29 -26.75 -0.41 9.35
CA LYS A 29 -25.36 -0.63 8.96
C LYS A 29 -24.68 -1.54 9.97
N THR A 30 -24.24 -2.71 9.53
CA THR A 30 -23.42 -3.62 10.33
C THR A 30 -21.96 -3.54 9.87
N ARG A 31 -21.03 -3.66 10.82
CA ARG A 31 -19.59 -3.66 10.58
C ARG A 31 -19.02 -4.98 11.06
N LYS A 32 -18.37 -5.71 10.17
CA LYS A 32 -17.71 -6.98 10.52
C LYS A 32 -16.23 -6.90 10.16
N PRO A 33 -15.32 -7.37 11.02
CA PRO A 33 -13.92 -7.51 10.67
C PRO A 33 -13.79 -8.51 9.51
N MET A 34 -12.87 -8.22 8.61
CA MET A 34 -12.49 -9.11 7.50
C MET A 34 -10.97 -9.11 7.38
N GLU A 35 -10.40 -10.26 7.15
CA GLU A 35 -8.97 -10.41 6.89
C GLU A 35 -8.65 -10.03 5.45
N ALA A 36 -7.52 -9.36 5.28
CA ALA A 36 -6.90 -9.06 4.00
C ALA A 36 -5.41 -9.37 4.06
N SER A 37 -4.84 -9.81 2.97
CA SER A 37 -3.40 -10.03 2.88
C SER A 37 -2.68 -8.72 2.58
N PHE A 38 -1.64 -8.42 3.35
CA PHE A 38 -0.65 -7.40 3.02
C PHE A 38 0.49 -8.09 2.28
N ILE A 39 0.76 -7.68 1.06
CA ILE A 39 1.72 -8.31 0.16
C ILE A 39 2.72 -7.30 -0.36
N LYS A 40 3.98 -7.72 -0.57
CA LYS A 40 4.98 -7.00 -1.37
C LYS A 40 4.87 -7.49 -2.81
N LEU A 41 4.68 -6.58 -3.76
CA LEU A 41 4.69 -6.88 -5.18
C LEU A 41 6.13 -7.02 -5.69
N ASN A 42 6.34 -7.91 -6.64
CA ASN A 42 7.63 -8.09 -7.29
C ASN A 42 7.64 -7.35 -8.63
N THR A 43 8.29 -6.20 -8.68
CA THR A 43 8.39 -5.38 -9.89
C THR A 43 9.20 -6.03 -11.02
N ASN A 44 9.88 -7.14 -10.77
CA ASN A 44 10.52 -7.97 -11.81
C ASN A 44 9.57 -9.05 -12.37
N SER A 45 8.44 -9.30 -11.69
CA SER A 45 7.44 -10.26 -12.16
C SER A 45 6.54 -9.66 -13.24
N PHE A 46 6.47 -10.32 -14.39
CA PHE A 46 5.53 -9.94 -15.46
C PHE A 46 4.08 -9.87 -14.96
N TYR A 47 3.66 -10.83 -14.13
CA TYR A 47 2.29 -10.90 -13.62
C TYR A 47 1.96 -9.75 -12.68
N ASP A 48 2.91 -9.36 -11.82
CA ASP A 48 2.68 -8.25 -10.89
C ASP A 48 2.69 -6.90 -11.61
N LYS A 49 3.58 -6.70 -12.60
CA LYS A 49 3.53 -5.53 -13.48
C LYS A 49 2.20 -5.44 -14.23
N LYS A 50 1.71 -6.55 -14.78
CA LYS A 50 0.41 -6.60 -15.46
C LYS A 50 -0.75 -6.31 -14.50
N ALA A 51 -0.67 -6.77 -13.25
CA ALA A 51 -1.66 -6.45 -12.23
C ALA A 51 -1.65 -4.95 -11.88
N LEU A 52 -0.47 -4.36 -11.68
CA LEU A 52 -0.30 -2.92 -11.46
C LEU A 52 -0.84 -2.10 -12.63
N LYS A 53 -0.50 -2.46 -13.88
CA LYS A 53 -1.05 -1.79 -15.07
C LYS A 53 -2.56 -1.79 -15.06
N THR A 54 -3.18 -2.95 -14.77
CA THR A 54 -4.65 -3.06 -14.73
C THR A 54 -5.26 -2.20 -13.62
N VAL A 55 -4.56 -2.05 -12.49
CA VAL A 55 -5.00 -1.19 -11.38
C VAL A 55 -4.83 0.28 -11.77
N SER A 56 -3.69 0.67 -12.32
CA SER A 56 -3.38 2.00 -12.84
C SER A 56 -4.47 2.48 -13.81
N ASP A 57 -4.78 1.69 -14.84
CA ASP A 57 -5.80 2.02 -15.85
C ASP A 57 -7.21 2.25 -15.26
N LYS A 58 -7.49 1.65 -14.10
CA LYS A 58 -8.81 1.74 -13.44
C LYS A 58 -8.90 2.78 -12.34
N TRP A 59 -7.79 3.07 -11.69
CA TRP A 59 -7.78 3.95 -10.53
C TRP A 59 -7.26 5.34 -10.87
N GLY A 60 -6.33 5.46 -11.85
CA GLY A 60 -5.63 6.70 -12.19
C GLY A 60 -4.86 7.26 -11.01
N SER A 61 -4.48 8.54 -11.07
CA SER A 61 -3.83 9.25 -9.98
C SER A 61 -2.60 8.48 -9.45
N PHE A 62 -2.39 8.41 -8.14
CA PHE A 62 -1.21 7.75 -7.55
C PHE A 62 -0.99 6.29 -7.98
N ALA A 63 -2.04 5.55 -8.39
CA ALA A 63 -1.83 4.20 -8.93
C ALA A 63 -1.13 4.22 -10.29
N GLU A 64 -1.28 5.29 -11.06
CA GLU A 64 -0.55 5.53 -12.30
C GLU A 64 0.91 5.84 -12.02
N ASP A 65 1.19 6.74 -11.06
CA ASP A 65 2.55 7.06 -10.63
C ASP A 65 3.28 5.81 -10.12
N ILE A 66 2.63 5.02 -9.24
CA ILE A 66 3.15 3.73 -8.74
C ILE A 66 3.47 2.75 -9.88
N TYR A 67 2.64 2.71 -10.94
CA TYR A 67 2.91 1.84 -12.09
C TYR A 67 4.09 2.35 -12.92
N ILE A 68 4.18 3.65 -13.15
CA ILE A 68 5.30 4.28 -13.87
C ILE A 68 6.61 3.97 -13.14
N ASP A 69 6.66 4.19 -11.84
CA ASP A 69 7.83 3.92 -11.00
C ASP A 69 8.21 2.43 -10.99
N ALA A 70 7.21 1.52 -10.97
CA ALA A 70 7.44 0.08 -11.04
C ALA A 70 8.05 -0.38 -12.38
N THR A 71 7.88 0.39 -13.44
CA THR A 71 8.34 0.05 -14.80
C THR A 71 9.59 0.82 -15.21
N ASN A 72 9.94 1.88 -14.48
CA ASN A 72 11.12 2.70 -14.75
C ASN A 72 12.38 1.97 -14.26
N VAL A 73 13.15 1.43 -15.22
CA VAL A 73 14.29 0.53 -14.95
C VAL A 73 15.51 1.29 -14.38
N PHE A 74 15.53 2.62 -14.46
CA PHE A 74 16.74 3.40 -14.26
C PHE A 74 16.95 4.00 -12.86
N GLU A 75 15.96 3.99 -11.96
CA GLU A 75 16.02 4.86 -10.79
C GLU A 75 15.85 4.23 -9.40
N LYS A 76 15.55 2.94 -9.24
CA LYS A 76 15.33 2.41 -7.89
C LYS A 76 16.24 1.25 -7.52
N ASP A 77 17.15 1.50 -6.60
CA ASP A 77 17.64 0.45 -5.71
C ASP A 77 16.49 -0.02 -4.82
N THR A 78 15.68 -0.95 -5.36
CA THR A 78 14.48 -1.49 -4.72
C THR A 78 14.81 -2.46 -3.59
N THR A 79 16.07 -2.58 -3.17
CA THR A 79 16.48 -3.56 -2.16
C THR A 79 15.81 -3.31 -0.81
N LYS A 80 15.57 -2.06 -0.44
CA LYS A 80 14.95 -1.69 0.84
C LYS A 80 13.48 -1.29 0.73
N GLY A 81 13.10 -0.50 -0.27
CA GLY A 81 11.72 -0.03 -0.47
C GLY A 81 10.82 -0.99 -1.26
N GLY A 82 9.83 -0.45 -1.95
CA GLY A 82 9.01 -1.17 -2.92
C GLY A 82 7.52 -0.89 -2.82
N ILE A 83 6.78 -1.65 -3.61
CA ILE A 83 5.34 -1.50 -3.74
C ILE A 83 4.63 -2.59 -2.96
N TYR A 84 3.68 -2.18 -2.14
CA TYR A 84 2.89 -3.07 -1.31
C TYR A 84 1.40 -2.88 -1.59
N ALA A 85 0.63 -3.94 -1.35
CA ALA A 85 -0.81 -3.93 -1.56
C ALA A 85 -1.58 -4.59 -0.43
N ILE A 86 -2.78 -4.09 -0.17
CA ILE A 86 -3.82 -4.82 0.56
C ILE A 86 -4.72 -5.51 -0.45
N THR A 87 -4.88 -6.83 -0.30
CA THR A 87 -5.72 -7.64 -1.18
C THR A 87 -6.61 -8.61 -0.42
N THR A 88 -7.79 -8.90 -0.95
CA THR A 88 -8.65 -9.97 -0.45
C THR A 88 -8.23 -11.37 -0.92
N GLN A 89 -7.20 -11.46 -1.77
CA GLN A 89 -6.61 -12.73 -2.17
C GLN A 89 -5.94 -13.40 -0.98
N LYS A 90 -6.21 -14.68 -0.76
CA LYS A 90 -5.69 -15.43 0.41
C LYS A 90 -4.50 -16.33 0.07
N LYS A 91 -4.35 -16.74 -1.18
CA LYS A 91 -3.31 -17.65 -1.69
C LYS A 91 -3.03 -17.40 -3.17
N GLY A 92 -2.00 -18.04 -3.72
CA GLY A 92 -1.66 -17.93 -5.14
C GLY A 92 -1.07 -16.57 -5.53
N PHE A 93 -0.19 -16.02 -4.69
CA PHE A 93 0.41 -14.68 -4.91
C PHE A 93 1.44 -14.64 -6.03
N THR A 94 1.78 -15.78 -6.64
CA THR A 94 2.56 -15.82 -7.89
C THR A 94 1.84 -15.11 -9.04
N ARG A 95 0.52 -14.97 -8.93
CA ARG A 95 -0.33 -14.20 -9.86
C ARG A 95 -1.37 -13.42 -9.08
N VAL A 96 -1.07 -12.16 -8.81
CA VAL A 96 -1.98 -11.28 -8.09
C VAL A 96 -3.17 -10.91 -8.96
N GLU A 97 -4.38 -11.03 -8.40
CA GLU A 97 -5.63 -10.68 -9.07
C GLU A 97 -5.93 -9.18 -8.89
N PRO A 98 -5.88 -8.36 -9.96
CA PRO A 98 -6.06 -6.90 -9.85
C PRO A 98 -7.40 -6.50 -9.22
N LYS A 99 -8.46 -7.25 -9.49
CA LYS A 99 -9.80 -6.98 -8.95
C LYS A 99 -9.88 -7.09 -7.43
N LYS A 100 -8.99 -7.91 -6.82
CA LYS A 100 -8.92 -8.16 -5.38
C LYS A 100 -8.03 -7.15 -4.66
N ILE A 101 -7.22 -6.37 -5.36
CA ILE A 101 -6.44 -5.28 -4.76
C ILE A 101 -7.39 -4.20 -4.27
N LEU A 102 -7.21 -3.79 -3.02
CA LEU A 102 -8.04 -2.80 -2.32
C LEU A 102 -7.29 -1.49 -2.06
N GLY A 103 -5.97 -1.54 -2.00
CA GLY A 103 -5.12 -0.38 -1.79
C GLY A 103 -3.68 -0.69 -2.15
N LEU A 104 -2.95 0.35 -2.52
CA LEU A 104 -1.53 0.36 -2.85
C LEU A 104 -0.80 1.36 -1.96
N ILE A 105 0.44 1.06 -1.66
CA ILE A 105 1.39 1.98 -1.04
C ILE A 105 2.76 1.71 -1.64
N GLU A 106 3.49 2.78 -1.93
CA GLU A 106 4.86 2.74 -2.39
C GLU A 106 5.76 3.41 -1.38
N LEU A 107 6.92 2.81 -1.15
CA LEU A 107 7.98 3.35 -0.29
C LEU A 107 9.30 3.34 -1.01
N SER A 108 10.04 4.42 -0.83
CA SER A 108 11.46 4.52 -1.17
C SER A 108 12.32 4.51 0.10
N PRO A 109 13.58 4.06 -0.01
CA PRO A 109 14.54 4.19 1.08
C PRO A 109 14.84 5.67 1.32
N ASP A 110 14.95 6.03 2.59
CA ASP A 110 15.46 7.31 3.08
C ASP A 110 16.81 7.06 3.77
N MET A 111 17.42 8.08 4.36
CA MET A 111 18.74 7.95 4.99
C MET A 111 18.78 6.81 6.03
N GLY A 112 19.79 5.97 5.96
CA GLY A 112 19.97 4.82 6.85
C GLY A 112 18.96 3.70 6.58
N ASN A 113 18.19 3.31 7.59
CA ASN A 113 17.13 2.31 7.51
C ASN A 113 15.72 2.94 7.46
N ASN A 114 15.66 4.25 7.28
CA ASN A 114 14.39 4.97 7.23
C ASN A 114 13.70 4.77 5.89
N MET A 115 12.39 5.00 5.86
CA MET A 115 11.54 4.82 4.69
C MET A 115 10.67 6.04 4.48
N TYR A 116 10.52 6.43 3.23
CA TYR A 116 9.61 7.50 2.82
C TYR A 116 8.40 6.91 2.10
N ILE A 117 7.19 7.34 2.46
CA ILE A 117 5.97 6.98 1.73
C ILE A 117 5.83 7.94 0.54
N ASP A 118 6.07 7.43 -0.66
CA ASP A 118 5.92 8.18 -1.91
C ASP A 118 4.43 8.35 -2.23
N TYR A 119 3.69 7.24 -2.27
CA TYR A 119 2.29 7.22 -2.65
C TYR A 119 1.49 6.26 -1.76
N LEU A 120 0.25 6.63 -1.45
CA LEU A 120 -0.74 5.79 -0.80
C LEU A 120 -2.11 6.02 -1.42
N GLN A 121 -2.71 4.98 -1.98
CA GLN A 121 -4.05 5.05 -2.56
C GLN A 121 -4.90 3.85 -2.17
N ALA A 122 -6.10 4.10 -1.67
CA ALA A 122 -7.14 3.09 -1.57
C ALA A 122 -8.03 3.12 -2.82
N LYS A 123 -8.58 1.96 -3.19
CA LYS A 123 -9.42 1.76 -4.38
C LYS A 123 -10.53 2.82 -4.48
N PRO A 124 -10.54 3.68 -5.52
CA PRO A 124 -11.46 4.81 -5.62
C PRO A 124 -12.94 4.42 -5.59
N GLN A 125 -13.30 3.30 -6.23
CA GLN A 125 -14.67 2.79 -6.25
C GLN A 125 -15.20 2.41 -4.86
N ILE A 126 -14.29 2.14 -3.91
CA ILE A 126 -14.66 1.86 -2.52
C ILE A 126 -14.78 3.15 -1.72
N ILE A 127 -13.80 4.06 -1.84
CA ILE A 127 -13.77 5.28 -1.02
C ILE A 127 -14.82 6.31 -1.46
N ASN A 128 -15.15 6.32 -2.75
CA ASN A 128 -16.12 7.25 -3.34
C ASN A 128 -17.55 6.68 -3.36
N SER A 129 -17.74 5.40 -2.98
CA SER A 129 -19.07 4.81 -2.93
C SER A 129 -19.87 5.32 -1.73
N PRO A 130 -21.11 5.78 -1.92
CA PRO A 130 -22.00 6.16 -0.82
C PRO A 130 -22.22 5.04 0.20
N SER A 131 -22.24 3.79 -0.27
CA SER A 131 -22.44 2.61 0.58
C SER A 131 -21.17 2.04 1.18
N ARG A 132 -20.00 2.60 0.88
CA ARG A 132 -18.67 2.17 1.32
C ARG A 132 -18.63 0.77 1.96
N ASN A 133 -18.59 -0.27 1.12
CA ASN A 133 -18.69 -1.67 1.56
C ASN A 133 -17.46 -2.15 2.34
N ILE A 134 -16.31 -1.50 2.18
CA ILE A 134 -15.06 -1.81 2.87
C ILE A 134 -14.46 -0.53 3.42
N SER A 135 -13.91 -0.59 4.62
CA SER A 135 -13.21 0.53 5.26
C SER A 135 -11.92 0.06 5.95
N ASN A 136 -11.11 1.00 6.45
CA ASN A 136 -9.82 0.77 7.10
C ASN A 136 -8.72 0.23 6.16
N ILE A 137 -8.84 0.38 4.85
CA ILE A 137 -7.82 -0.05 3.88
C ILE A 137 -6.51 0.72 4.11
N GLY A 138 -6.57 2.05 4.17
CA GLY A 138 -5.37 2.87 4.42
C GLY A 138 -4.72 2.54 5.77
N LYS A 139 -5.52 2.33 6.84
CA LYS A 139 -5.00 1.88 8.14
C LYS A 139 -4.28 0.54 8.01
N ALA A 140 -4.83 -0.42 7.26
CA ALA A 140 -4.22 -1.72 7.06
C ALA A 140 -2.90 -1.63 6.29
N LEU A 141 -2.80 -0.73 5.28
CA LEU A 141 -1.54 -0.45 4.60
C LEU A 141 -0.48 0.07 5.58
N ILE A 142 -0.80 1.10 6.36
CA ILE A 142 0.12 1.68 7.35
C ILE A 142 0.53 0.64 8.39
N SER A 143 -0.42 -0.16 8.94
CA SER A 143 -0.09 -1.21 9.91
C SER A 143 0.83 -2.29 9.33
N GLY A 144 0.66 -2.63 8.05
CA GLY A 144 1.52 -3.58 7.34
C GLY A 144 2.95 -3.04 7.20
N ILE A 145 3.08 -1.76 6.83
CA ILE A 145 4.38 -1.09 6.72
C ILE A 145 5.10 -1.02 8.08
N PHE A 146 4.41 -0.65 9.15
CA PHE A 146 5.03 -0.60 10.49
C PHE A 146 5.55 -1.97 10.96
N ARG A 147 4.94 -3.06 10.52
CA ARG A 147 5.46 -4.40 10.82
C ARG A 147 6.64 -4.79 9.96
N GLU A 148 6.60 -4.49 8.67
CA GLU A 148 7.69 -4.82 7.73
C GLU A 148 8.95 -4.04 8.06
N PHE A 149 8.81 -2.77 8.49
CA PHE A 149 9.92 -1.87 8.77
C PHE A 149 10.04 -1.53 10.26
N LYS A 150 9.82 -2.53 11.11
CA LYS A 150 9.94 -2.36 12.56
C LYS A 150 11.33 -1.80 12.95
N GLY A 151 11.34 -0.73 13.71
CA GLY A 151 12.55 -0.03 14.14
C GLY A 151 13.04 1.05 13.17
N SER A 152 12.36 1.26 12.04
CA SER A 152 12.66 2.34 11.10
C SER A 152 11.82 3.58 11.36
N LEU A 153 12.37 4.74 11.04
CA LEU A 153 11.57 5.97 10.92
C LEU A 153 10.84 5.95 9.58
N ILE A 154 9.52 6.12 9.62
CA ILE A 154 8.68 6.22 8.43
C ILE A 154 8.25 7.67 8.27
N THR A 155 8.59 8.27 7.14
CA THR A 155 8.28 9.67 6.83
C THR A 155 7.29 9.78 5.66
N VAL A 156 6.57 10.89 5.60
CA VAL A 156 5.64 11.21 4.50
C VAL A 156 5.43 12.72 4.41
N ALA A 157 5.33 13.24 3.18
CA ALA A 157 4.84 14.60 2.92
C ALA A 157 3.37 14.54 2.48
N PRO A 158 2.40 14.61 3.41
CA PRO A 158 1.00 14.44 3.05
C PRO A 158 0.48 15.68 2.31
N VAL A 159 -0.43 15.46 1.37
CA VAL A 159 -1.21 16.55 0.76
C VAL A 159 -1.87 17.39 1.88
N ASN A 160 -1.74 18.71 1.78
CA ASN A 160 -2.26 19.65 2.79
C ASN A 160 -3.81 19.73 2.72
N SER A 161 -4.48 18.69 3.20
CA SER A 161 -5.91 18.67 3.41
C SER A 161 -6.24 18.15 4.81
N LYS A 162 -7.24 18.77 5.45
CA LYS A 162 -7.68 18.36 6.82
C LYS A 162 -7.94 16.86 6.93
N ARG A 163 -8.51 16.25 5.89
CA ARG A 163 -8.83 14.81 5.86
C ARG A 163 -7.57 13.94 5.82
N VAL A 164 -6.59 14.30 4.99
CA VAL A 164 -5.34 13.56 4.83
C VAL A 164 -4.48 13.71 6.08
N LEU A 165 -4.33 14.92 6.61
CA LEU A 165 -3.60 15.18 7.84
C LEU A 165 -4.21 14.42 9.04
N HIS A 166 -5.54 14.43 9.16
CA HIS A 166 -6.26 13.67 10.19
C HIS A 166 -6.00 12.15 10.05
N PHE A 167 -5.94 11.63 8.83
CA PHE A 167 -5.65 10.22 8.57
C PHE A 167 -4.26 9.84 9.10
N TYR A 168 -3.22 10.60 8.78
CA TYR A 168 -1.87 10.31 9.25
C TYR A 168 -1.75 10.48 10.77
N ASN A 169 -2.27 11.56 11.35
CA ASN A 169 -2.28 11.76 12.81
C ASN A 169 -2.98 10.59 13.54
N LYS A 170 -4.13 10.15 13.04
CA LYS A 170 -4.87 9.01 13.62
C LYS A 170 -4.11 7.68 13.52
N ASN A 171 -3.17 7.55 12.60
CA ASN A 171 -2.32 6.37 12.46
C ASN A 171 -0.95 6.54 13.14
N GLY A 172 -0.81 7.54 14.02
CA GLY A 172 0.36 7.69 14.88
C GLY A 172 1.48 8.57 14.31
N PHE A 173 1.31 9.12 13.11
CA PHE A 173 2.26 10.08 12.59
C PHE A 173 2.16 11.42 13.32
N LYS A 174 3.30 12.05 13.56
CA LYS A 174 3.42 13.40 14.12
C LYS A 174 4.13 14.28 13.11
N ARG A 175 3.88 15.58 13.17
CA ARG A 175 4.63 16.55 12.37
C ARG A 175 6.09 16.51 12.81
N SER A 176 7.00 16.47 11.83
CA SER A 176 8.44 16.54 12.09
C SER A 176 8.80 17.85 12.79
N PRO A 177 9.68 17.81 13.79
CA PRO A 177 10.21 19.02 14.41
C PRO A 177 11.08 19.85 13.47
N GLU A 178 11.74 19.22 12.51
CA GLU A 178 12.66 19.87 11.57
C GLU A 178 11.92 20.44 10.33
N TYR A 179 10.96 19.68 9.80
CA TYR A 179 10.27 20.02 8.55
C TYR A 179 8.76 20.08 8.71
N ARG A 180 8.17 21.28 8.66
CA ARG A 180 6.73 21.51 8.91
C ARG A 180 5.78 20.76 7.95
N TRP A 181 6.25 20.34 6.79
CA TRP A 181 5.47 19.59 5.79
C TRP A 181 5.67 18.08 5.86
N ILE A 182 6.63 17.59 6.66
CA ILE A 182 6.89 16.17 6.87
C ILE A 182 6.15 15.68 8.11
N TYR A 183 5.60 14.50 8.01
CA TYR A 183 5.04 13.73 9.12
C TYR A 183 5.86 12.45 9.29
N GLU A 184 6.10 12.05 10.51
CA GLU A 184 6.98 10.94 10.84
C GLU A 184 6.37 10.02 11.91
N HIS A 185 6.75 8.75 11.86
CA HIS A 185 6.39 7.72 12.83
C HIS A 185 7.56 6.77 13.04
N GLN A 186 7.91 6.49 14.29
CA GLN A 186 8.85 5.41 14.61
C GLN A 186 8.09 4.09 14.60
N ALA A 187 8.38 3.21 13.63
CA ALA A 187 7.72 1.93 13.42
C ALA A 187 8.19 0.83 14.38
#